data_3bbee21ea8a8cfa63139806772e3d0f3
#
_entry.id   3bbee21ea8a8cfa63139806772e3d0f3
#
_cell.length_a   1.000
_cell.length_b   1.000
_cell.length_c   1.000
_cell.angle_alpha   90.00
_cell.angle_beta   90.00
_cell.angle_gamma   90.00
#
_symmetry.space_group_name_H-M   'P 1'
#
loop_
_entity.id
_entity.type
_entity.pdbx_description
1 polymer ?
#
loop_
_entity_poly.entity_id
_entity_poly.type
_entity_poly.pdbx_seq_one_letter_code
_entity_poly.pdbx_strand_id
1 'polypeptide(L)'
;SGRLKERTEDWNLIHSTPEAYFAARSEAAKKAGITEPVVEKDLNYWAVGCYTSQIRIKQKHRELEGELCVTEKMLSQAALRGLLIYPYEELKEAQEALMFCEFHDVLPGSSIQEVEEGGLRILDHGLEIVHRWKQRAFFALLSGEEKAQGGEYPILIYNPHPFPVEGIFQGEFQLANQNWTDSYALPVLSQNGEVLESQVEKESCNMNLDWRKRVTFHAVLQPACMNRFSARIQMVDKKPERAQVSGDDSFVFANDRIRVKINRRPGIWIPTVWTVRSISGKALSGWL
;
A
#
# COMPACT_ATOMS: atom_id res chain seq x y z
N SER A 1 14.03 45.75 3.83
CA SER A 1 12.84 46.37 3.20
C SER A 1 12.94 47.90 3.14
N GLY A 2 13.52 48.59 4.12
CA GLY A 2 13.69 50.09 4.11
C GLY A 2 14.51 50.58 2.91
N ARG A 3 15.60 49.89 2.55
CA ARG A 3 16.49 50.30 1.45
C ARG A 3 15.88 50.21 0.04
N LEU A 4 14.81 49.43 -0.18
CA LEU A 4 14.12 49.35 -1.45
C LEU A 4 13.11 50.52 -1.60
N LYS A 5 12.52 50.99 -0.51
CA LYS A 5 11.61 52.15 -0.54
C LYS A 5 12.32 53.47 -0.92
N GLU A 6 13.62 53.61 -0.55
CA GLU A 6 14.41 54.78 -0.86
C GLU A 6 14.89 54.83 -2.32
N ARG A 7 14.76 53.76 -3.08
CA ARG A 7 15.25 53.65 -4.49
C ARG A 7 14.19 53.72 -5.58
N THR A 8 12.90 53.82 -5.22
CA THR A 8 11.79 53.78 -6.20
C THR A 8 10.85 54.95 -5.97
N GLU A 9 11.12 56.06 -6.64
CA GLU A 9 10.24 57.27 -6.60
C GLU A 9 8.88 57.00 -7.25
N ASP A 10 8.79 56.03 -8.21
CA ASP A 10 7.60 55.71 -8.99
C ASP A 10 6.80 54.49 -8.53
N TRP A 11 7.26 53.80 -7.47
CA TRP A 11 6.65 52.53 -7.06
C TRP A 11 6.23 52.54 -5.59
N ASN A 12 4.97 52.15 -5.34
CA ASN A 12 4.48 51.93 -3.98
C ASN A 12 4.70 50.47 -3.55
N LEU A 13 5.71 50.24 -2.72
CA LEU A 13 6.03 48.89 -2.21
C LEU A 13 5.27 48.64 -0.92
N ILE A 14 4.37 47.65 -0.97
CA ILE A 14 3.52 47.22 0.15
C ILE A 14 3.92 45.82 0.56
N HIS A 15 4.21 45.56 1.84
CA HIS A 15 4.31 44.24 2.40
C HIS A 15 2.93 43.59 2.43
N SER A 16 2.78 42.39 1.87
CA SER A 16 1.52 41.69 1.73
C SER A 16 1.65 40.21 1.96
N THR A 17 0.53 39.53 2.12
CA THR A 17 0.43 38.06 2.07
C THR A 17 0.02 37.61 0.66
N PRO A 18 0.25 36.34 0.28
CA PRO A 18 -0.23 35.83 -1.00
C PRO A 18 -1.73 36.04 -1.21
N GLU A 19 -2.54 35.83 -0.18
CA GLU A 19 -4.00 36.01 -0.25
C GLU A 19 -4.38 37.47 -0.56
N ALA A 20 -3.78 38.42 0.16
CA ALA A 20 -4.04 39.85 -0.05
C ALA A 20 -3.56 40.30 -1.43
N TYR A 21 -2.42 39.79 -1.90
CA TYR A 21 -1.92 40.05 -3.26
C TYR A 21 -2.89 39.57 -4.33
N PHE A 22 -3.34 38.30 -4.24
CA PHE A 22 -4.27 37.74 -5.22
C PHE A 22 -5.65 38.40 -5.19
N ALA A 23 -6.15 38.77 -4.01
CA ALA A 23 -7.40 39.54 -3.89
C ALA A 23 -7.29 40.91 -4.59
N ALA A 24 -6.22 41.66 -4.32
CA ALA A 24 -5.98 42.97 -4.93
C ALA A 24 -5.79 42.84 -6.47
N ARG A 25 -5.04 41.81 -6.92
CA ARG A 25 -4.85 41.53 -8.34
C ARG A 25 -6.17 41.23 -9.05
N SER A 26 -7.01 40.36 -8.47
CA SER A 26 -8.31 40.02 -9.04
C SER A 26 -9.26 41.22 -9.12
N GLU A 27 -9.25 42.09 -8.11
CA GLU A 27 -10.02 43.32 -8.13
C GLU A 27 -9.53 44.27 -9.21
N ALA A 28 -8.22 44.46 -9.33
CA ALA A 28 -7.61 45.30 -10.37
C ALA A 28 -7.91 44.76 -11.78
N ALA A 29 -7.83 43.44 -12.00
CA ALA A 29 -8.17 42.82 -13.27
C ALA A 29 -9.63 43.03 -13.66
N LYS A 30 -10.55 42.87 -12.71
CA LYS A 30 -12.00 43.16 -12.92
C LYS A 30 -12.24 44.61 -13.30
N LYS A 31 -11.61 45.58 -12.60
CA LYS A 31 -11.71 47.01 -12.89
C LYS A 31 -11.15 47.36 -14.27
N ALA A 32 -10.10 46.67 -14.69
CA ALA A 32 -9.46 46.86 -15.99
C ALA A 32 -10.13 46.10 -17.13
N GLY A 33 -11.15 45.27 -16.87
CA GLY A 33 -11.81 44.43 -17.88
C GLY A 33 -10.90 43.30 -18.41
N ILE A 34 -9.89 42.92 -17.65
CA ILE A 34 -8.95 41.87 -18.05
C ILE A 34 -9.56 40.52 -17.65
N THR A 35 -9.70 39.62 -18.63
CA THR A 35 -10.06 38.24 -18.41
C THR A 35 -8.78 37.45 -18.11
N GLU A 36 -8.71 36.81 -16.94
CA GLU A 36 -7.58 35.99 -16.58
C GLU A 36 -7.59 34.67 -17.41
N PRO A 37 -6.41 34.20 -17.85
CA PRO A 37 -6.33 32.94 -18.58
C PRO A 37 -6.62 31.75 -17.67
N VAL A 38 -7.46 30.85 -18.15
CA VAL A 38 -7.73 29.56 -17.48
C VAL A 38 -6.72 28.55 -18.01
N VAL A 39 -6.00 27.88 -17.10
CA VAL A 39 -5.03 26.83 -17.42
C VAL A 39 -5.59 25.50 -16.94
N GLU A 40 -5.93 24.61 -17.88
CA GLU A 40 -6.48 23.28 -17.63
C GLU A 40 -5.49 22.17 -18.02
N LYS A 41 -4.22 22.36 -17.69
CA LYS A 41 -3.17 21.39 -17.99
C LYS A 41 -2.14 21.35 -16.87
N ASP A 42 -1.29 20.31 -16.90
CA ASP A 42 -0.17 20.18 -15.98
C ASP A 42 0.72 21.44 -16.05
N LEU A 43 0.98 22.02 -14.87
CA LEU A 43 1.84 23.19 -14.74
C LEU A 43 3.33 22.84 -14.67
N ASN A 44 3.67 21.58 -14.46
CA ASN A 44 5.05 21.09 -14.33
C ASN A 44 5.57 20.38 -15.61
N TYR A 45 5.19 20.87 -16.77
CA TYR A 45 5.50 20.23 -18.06
C TYR A 45 7.00 20.19 -18.42
N TRP A 46 7.83 20.98 -17.77
CA TRP A 46 9.25 21.14 -18.10
C TRP A 46 10.21 20.43 -17.13
N ALA A 47 9.72 19.89 -16.01
CA ALA A 47 10.50 19.21 -14.98
C ALA A 47 10.00 17.79 -14.67
N VAL A 48 9.34 17.14 -15.62
CA VAL A 48 8.67 15.83 -15.41
C VAL A 48 9.66 14.73 -15.02
N GLY A 49 10.90 14.80 -15.48
CA GLY A 49 11.96 13.82 -15.19
C GLY A 49 12.33 13.72 -13.71
N CYS A 50 12.10 14.75 -12.92
CA CYS A 50 12.34 14.74 -11.46
C CYS A 50 11.52 13.65 -10.77
N TYR A 51 10.29 13.41 -11.24
CA TYR A 51 9.38 12.42 -10.59
C TYR A 51 9.78 10.96 -10.82
N THR A 52 10.73 10.70 -11.70
CA THR A 52 11.25 9.36 -11.99
C THR A 52 12.70 9.14 -11.55
N SER A 53 13.39 10.20 -11.10
CA SER A 53 14.74 10.09 -10.54
C SER A 53 14.70 9.66 -9.07
N GLN A 54 15.79 9.06 -8.58
CA GLN A 54 15.95 8.60 -7.18
C GLN A 54 14.70 7.88 -6.65
N ILE A 55 14.24 6.89 -7.40
CA ILE A 55 12.96 6.20 -7.17
C ILE A 55 12.86 5.57 -5.77
N ARG A 56 13.99 5.19 -5.16
CA ARG A 56 14.04 4.62 -3.81
C ARG A 56 13.50 5.58 -2.75
N ILE A 57 13.80 6.88 -2.87
CA ILE A 57 13.25 7.91 -1.96
C ILE A 57 11.72 7.94 -2.07
N LYS A 58 11.18 7.98 -3.30
CA LYS A 58 9.74 8.03 -3.53
C LYS A 58 9.02 6.80 -3.00
N GLN A 59 9.61 5.62 -3.20
CA GLN A 59 9.07 4.36 -2.68
C GLN A 59 9.05 4.35 -1.16
N LYS A 60 10.17 4.71 -0.50
CA LYS A 60 10.26 4.77 0.95
C LYS A 60 9.37 5.85 1.57
N HIS A 61 9.32 7.02 0.95
CA HIS A 61 8.42 8.10 1.35
C HIS A 61 6.96 7.61 1.34
N ARG A 62 6.52 7.02 0.22
CA ARG A 62 5.15 6.50 0.10
C ARG A 62 4.85 5.38 1.08
N GLU A 63 5.82 4.51 1.34
CA GLU A 63 5.71 3.46 2.36
C GLU A 63 5.49 4.06 3.75
N LEU A 64 6.35 5.02 4.17
CA LEU A 64 6.23 5.65 5.48
C LEU A 64 4.93 6.45 5.63
N GLU A 65 4.53 7.20 4.61
CA GLU A 65 3.26 7.93 4.59
C GLU A 65 2.06 7.00 4.80
N GLY A 66 2.00 5.89 4.06
CA GLY A 66 0.95 4.90 4.18
C GLY A 66 0.94 4.21 5.55
N GLU A 67 2.11 3.81 6.04
CA GLU A 67 2.28 3.16 7.34
C GLU A 67 1.94 4.09 8.51
N LEU A 68 2.28 5.37 8.45
CA LEU A 68 1.85 6.39 9.44
C LEU A 68 0.33 6.45 9.51
N CYS A 69 -0.35 6.63 8.37
CA CYS A 69 -1.81 6.72 8.33
C CYS A 69 -2.50 5.49 8.94
N VAL A 70 -2.00 4.29 8.65
CA VAL A 70 -2.53 3.04 9.22
C VAL A 70 -2.28 2.98 10.71
N THR A 71 -1.06 3.28 11.13
CA THR A 71 -0.63 3.19 12.54
C THR A 71 -1.37 4.18 13.42
N GLU A 72 -1.56 5.42 12.98
CA GLU A 72 -2.34 6.44 13.69
C GLU A 72 -3.79 5.98 13.93
N LYS A 73 -4.44 5.41 12.92
CA LYS A 73 -5.81 4.88 13.04
C LYS A 73 -5.88 3.74 14.07
N MET A 74 -4.94 2.81 14.01
CA MET A 74 -4.89 1.67 14.94
C MET A 74 -4.60 2.12 16.37
N LEU A 75 -3.62 3.02 16.56
CA LEU A 75 -3.26 3.57 17.85
C LEU A 75 -4.39 4.40 18.46
N SER A 76 -5.05 5.23 17.65
CA SER A 76 -6.20 6.01 18.09
C SER A 76 -7.33 5.10 18.60
N GLN A 77 -7.64 4.05 17.85
CA GLN A 77 -8.66 3.09 18.27
C GLN A 77 -8.27 2.33 19.54
N ALA A 78 -7.02 1.89 19.65
CA ALA A 78 -6.52 1.21 20.83
C ALA A 78 -6.50 2.13 22.07
N ALA A 79 -6.10 3.40 21.90
CA ALA A 79 -6.08 4.39 22.97
C ALA A 79 -7.50 4.76 23.43
N LEU A 80 -8.45 4.96 22.51
CA LEU A 80 -9.87 5.22 22.84
C LEU A 80 -10.52 4.07 23.59
N ARG A 81 -10.07 2.82 23.38
CA ARG A 81 -10.49 1.64 24.13
C ARG A 81 -9.74 1.47 25.46
N GLY A 82 -8.79 2.34 25.79
CA GLY A 82 -7.98 2.25 27.01
C GLY A 82 -6.96 1.10 26.99
N LEU A 83 -6.62 0.56 25.83
CA LEU A 83 -5.72 -0.59 25.68
C LEU A 83 -4.23 -0.19 25.68
N LEU A 84 -3.92 1.06 25.34
CA LEU A 84 -2.57 1.63 25.37
C LEU A 84 -2.61 3.16 25.51
N ILE A 85 -1.47 3.74 25.84
CA ILE A 85 -1.27 5.19 25.82
C ILE A 85 -0.79 5.58 24.41
N TYR A 86 -1.41 6.62 23.83
CA TYR A 86 -1.05 7.10 22.49
C TYR A 86 0.37 7.71 22.48
N PRO A 87 1.28 7.23 21.63
CA PRO A 87 2.68 7.63 21.62
C PRO A 87 2.91 8.89 20.78
N TYR A 88 2.55 10.05 21.30
CA TYR A 88 2.63 11.32 20.57
C TYR A 88 4.03 11.66 20.09
N GLU A 89 5.04 11.55 20.97
CA GLU A 89 6.38 11.99 20.64
C GLU A 89 7.04 11.11 19.58
N GLU A 90 6.85 9.79 19.68
CA GLU A 90 7.42 8.85 18.70
C GLU A 90 6.76 8.98 17.33
N LEU A 91 5.44 9.19 17.28
CA LEU A 91 4.77 9.42 15.99
C LEU A 91 5.16 10.77 15.39
N LYS A 92 5.35 11.79 16.22
CA LYS A 92 5.85 13.08 15.79
C LYS A 92 7.26 12.96 15.18
N GLU A 93 8.15 12.19 15.81
CA GLU A 93 9.49 11.90 15.28
C GLU A 93 9.42 11.23 13.89
N ALA A 94 8.52 10.25 13.71
CA ALA A 94 8.33 9.61 12.42
C ALA A 94 7.73 10.56 11.36
N GLN A 95 6.81 11.45 11.76
CA GLN A 95 6.26 12.50 10.88
C GLN A 95 7.33 13.53 10.49
N GLU A 96 8.19 13.94 11.42
CA GLU A 96 9.30 14.85 11.13
C GLU A 96 10.29 14.21 10.14
N ALA A 97 10.57 12.91 10.27
CA ALA A 97 11.38 12.15 9.30
C ALA A 97 10.75 12.15 7.90
N LEU A 98 9.45 11.97 7.81
CA LEU A 98 8.71 12.03 6.54
C LEU A 98 8.80 13.43 5.93
N MET A 99 8.42 14.46 6.69
CA MET A 99 8.39 15.85 6.24
C MET A 99 9.78 16.39 5.86
N PHE A 100 10.82 15.98 6.56
CA PHE A 100 12.18 16.33 6.19
C PHE A 100 12.55 15.85 4.78
N CYS A 101 12.12 14.66 4.42
CA CYS A 101 12.36 14.08 3.09
C CYS A 101 11.44 14.63 2.00
N GLU A 102 10.44 15.45 2.35
CA GLU A 102 9.60 16.20 1.39
C GLU A 102 10.28 17.48 0.87
N PHE A 103 11.48 17.78 1.37
CA PHE A 103 12.25 18.91 0.87
C PHE A 103 12.41 18.84 -0.66
N HIS A 104 12.27 19.99 -1.32
CA HIS A 104 12.15 20.09 -2.78
C HIS A 104 13.31 19.52 -3.60
N ASP A 105 14.46 19.23 -3.00
CA ASP A 105 15.58 18.55 -3.64
C ASP A 105 15.73 17.08 -3.24
N VAL A 106 15.06 16.64 -2.17
CA VAL A 106 15.08 15.23 -1.72
C VAL A 106 13.98 14.43 -2.41
N LEU A 107 12.71 14.75 -2.17
CA LEU A 107 11.59 14.01 -2.74
C LEU A 107 11.55 14.04 -4.28
N PRO A 108 11.78 15.16 -4.97
CA PRO A 108 11.86 15.19 -6.43
C PRO A 108 13.07 14.47 -7.01
N GLY A 109 14.11 14.21 -6.21
CA GLY A 109 15.29 13.47 -6.66
C GLY A 109 16.28 14.29 -7.47
N SER A 110 16.39 15.59 -7.17
CA SER A 110 17.39 16.50 -7.78
C SER A 110 18.65 16.67 -6.92
N SER A 111 18.74 15.97 -5.80
CA SER A 111 19.87 16.00 -4.89
C SER A 111 21.04 15.11 -5.34
N ILE A 112 22.20 15.28 -4.70
CA ILE A 112 23.36 14.39 -4.89
C ILE A 112 23.15 13.04 -4.17
N GLN A 113 23.96 12.05 -4.53
CA GLN A 113 23.85 10.67 -4.01
C GLN A 113 23.90 10.62 -2.48
N GLU A 114 24.76 11.37 -1.84
CA GLU A 114 24.92 11.40 -0.38
C GLU A 114 23.65 11.87 0.33
N VAL A 115 22.92 12.78 -0.29
CA VAL A 115 21.62 13.26 0.22
C VAL A 115 20.54 12.19 0.03
N GLU A 116 20.51 11.48 -1.11
CA GLU A 116 19.63 10.34 -1.30
C GLU A 116 19.85 9.27 -0.21
N GLU A 117 21.10 8.88 0.01
CA GLU A 117 21.46 7.88 1.02
C GLU A 117 21.11 8.36 2.44
N GLY A 118 21.31 9.64 2.73
CA GLY A 118 20.90 10.26 4.00
C GLY A 118 19.38 10.23 4.18
N GLY A 119 18.63 10.62 3.16
CA GLY A 119 17.17 10.59 3.16
C GLY A 119 16.61 9.19 3.35
N LEU A 120 17.19 8.19 2.69
CA LEU A 120 16.79 6.78 2.87
C LEU A 120 16.94 6.34 4.33
N ARG A 121 18.06 6.69 5.00
CA ARG A 121 18.27 6.37 6.43
C ARG A 121 17.24 7.04 7.34
N ILE A 122 16.88 8.29 7.04
CA ILE A 122 15.87 9.03 7.81
C ILE A 122 14.50 8.38 7.64
N LEU A 123 14.11 8.03 6.42
CA LEU A 123 12.84 7.33 6.15
C LEU A 123 12.80 5.93 6.78
N ASP A 124 13.92 5.19 6.75
CA ASP A 124 14.01 3.87 7.40
C ASP A 124 13.86 3.98 8.91
N HIS A 125 14.42 5.02 9.54
CA HIS A 125 14.22 5.30 10.96
C HIS A 125 12.74 5.58 11.29
N GLY A 126 12.07 6.41 10.49
CA GLY A 126 10.64 6.65 10.62
C GLY A 126 9.82 5.37 10.49
N LEU A 127 10.14 4.51 9.52
CA LEU A 127 9.50 3.21 9.32
C LEU A 127 9.71 2.27 10.51
N GLU A 128 10.90 2.23 11.11
CA GLU A 128 11.16 1.42 12.31
C GLU A 128 10.25 1.84 13.48
N ILE A 129 10.11 3.13 13.73
CA ILE A 129 9.22 3.66 14.76
C ILE A 129 7.78 3.23 14.49
N VAL A 130 7.30 3.47 13.28
CA VAL A 130 5.92 3.20 12.87
C VAL A 130 5.60 1.69 12.94
N HIS A 131 6.47 0.84 12.41
CA HIS A 131 6.28 -0.62 12.44
C HIS A 131 6.21 -1.16 13.87
N ARG A 132 7.07 -0.68 14.77
CA ARG A 132 7.06 -1.05 16.18
C ARG A 132 5.73 -0.68 16.85
N TRP A 133 5.21 0.52 16.59
CA TRP A 133 3.97 0.97 17.18
C TRP A 133 2.74 0.35 16.53
N LYS A 134 2.76 0.12 15.21
CA LYS A 134 1.73 -0.65 14.51
C LYS A 134 1.59 -2.05 15.10
N GLN A 135 2.70 -2.73 15.33
CA GLN A 135 2.69 -4.05 15.94
C GLN A 135 2.11 -4.03 17.37
N ARG A 136 2.50 -3.05 18.20
CA ARG A 136 1.93 -2.88 19.55
C ARG A 136 0.42 -2.61 19.51
N ALA A 137 -0.01 -1.72 18.62
CA ALA A 137 -1.44 -1.44 18.43
C ALA A 137 -2.20 -2.68 17.99
N PHE A 138 -1.66 -3.46 17.05
CA PHE A 138 -2.26 -4.71 16.59
C PHE A 138 -2.48 -5.70 17.75
N PHE A 139 -1.46 -5.95 18.55
CA PHE A 139 -1.59 -6.87 19.69
C PHE A 139 -2.49 -6.33 20.80
N ALA A 140 -2.51 -5.02 21.01
CA ALA A 140 -3.47 -4.41 21.95
C ALA A 140 -4.92 -4.61 21.49
N LEU A 141 -5.20 -4.36 20.21
CA LEU A 141 -6.52 -4.56 19.60
C LEU A 141 -6.92 -6.04 19.56
N LEU A 142 -5.94 -6.94 19.45
CA LEU A 142 -6.13 -8.39 19.48
C LEU A 142 -6.54 -8.93 20.85
N SER A 143 -6.24 -8.23 21.93
CA SER A 143 -6.41 -8.73 23.30
C SER A 143 -7.85 -9.12 23.68
N GLY A 144 -8.85 -8.67 22.91
CA GLY A 144 -10.27 -9.01 23.10
C GLY A 144 -10.78 -10.13 22.21
N GLU A 145 -9.94 -10.68 21.32
CA GLU A 145 -10.35 -11.70 20.36
C GLU A 145 -10.42 -13.10 21.01
N GLU A 146 -11.29 -13.94 20.44
CA GLU A 146 -11.44 -15.32 20.91
C GLU A 146 -10.16 -16.14 20.70
N LYS A 147 -9.85 -16.98 21.67
CA LYS A 147 -8.73 -17.92 21.55
C LYS A 147 -9.00 -18.96 20.46
N ALA A 148 -7.93 -19.43 19.83
CA ALA A 148 -8.02 -20.53 18.87
C ALA A 148 -8.62 -21.78 19.52
N GLN A 149 -9.54 -22.43 18.82
CA GLN A 149 -10.07 -23.72 19.20
C GLN A 149 -9.11 -24.86 18.78
N GLY A 150 -9.32 -26.07 19.34
CA GLY A 150 -8.46 -27.21 18.97
C GLY A 150 -8.46 -27.46 17.46
N GLY A 151 -7.29 -27.51 16.86
CA GLY A 151 -7.09 -27.72 15.41
C GLY A 151 -7.41 -26.51 14.53
N GLU A 152 -7.66 -25.35 15.11
CA GLU A 152 -7.84 -24.09 14.40
C GLU A 152 -6.52 -23.31 14.33
N TYR A 153 -6.28 -22.71 13.17
CA TYR A 153 -5.22 -21.71 12.92
C TYR A 153 -5.88 -20.39 12.53
N PRO A 154 -6.14 -19.47 13.48
CA PRO A 154 -6.80 -18.22 13.17
C PRO A 154 -5.89 -17.30 12.38
N ILE A 155 -6.44 -16.69 11.33
CA ILE A 155 -5.83 -15.60 10.57
C ILE A 155 -6.61 -14.34 10.91
N LEU A 156 -5.90 -13.32 11.37
CA LEU A 156 -6.49 -12.08 11.84
C LEU A 156 -5.97 -10.91 11.02
N ILE A 157 -6.89 -10.15 10.44
CA ILE A 157 -6.59 -8.99 9.60
C ILE A 157 -7.35 -7.79 10.13
N TYR A 158 -6.62 -6.73 10.49
CA TYR A 158 -7.22 -5.48 10.89
C TYR A 158 -7.47 -4.58 9.69
N ASN A 159 -8.72 -4.14 9.52
CA ASN A 159 -9.06 -3.11 8.53
C ASN A 159 -9.09 -1.73 9.20
N PRO A 160 -8.13 -0.83 8.94
CA PRO A 160 -8.09 0.51 9.55
C PRO A 160 -9.04 1.50 8.86
N HIS A 161 -9.67 1.13 7.75
CA HIS A 161 -10.55 2.02 7.01
C HIS A 161 -11.95 2.07 7.63
N PRO A 162 -12.67 3.20 7.50
CA PRO A 162 -14.05 3.32 7.97
C PRO A 162 -15.08 2.69 7.01
N PHE A 163 -14.63 1.98 5.99
CA PHE A 163 -15.44 1.31 4.98
C PHE A 163 -14.97 -0.14 4.75
N PRO A 164 -15.83 -1.03 4.24
CA PRO A 164 -15.43 -2.38 3.91
C PRO A 164 -14.35 -2.39 2.82
N VAL A 165 -13.40 -3.33 2.94
CA VAL A 165 -12.35 -3.53 1.93
C VAL A 165 -12.48 -4.94 1.36
N GLU A 166 -12.81 -5.03 0.07
CA GLU A 166 -12.84 -6.29 -0.68
C GLU A 166 -11.50 -6.47 -1.40
N GLY A 167 -10.93 -7.67 -1.32
CA GLY A 167 -9.66 -7.94 -1.96
C GLY A 167 -9.12 -9.34 -1.75
N ILE A 168 -7.91 -9.53 -2.26
CA ILE A 168 -7.13 -10.74 -2.07
C ILE A 168 -6.18 -10.54 -0.89
N PHE A 169 -6.28 -11.43 0.09
CA PHE A 169 -5.47 -11.40 1.29
C PHE A 169 -4.59 -12.65 1.38
N GLN A 170 -3.51 -12.53 2.13
CA GLN A 170 -2.57 -13.61 2.33
C GLN A 170 -2.27 -13.78 3.80
N GLY A 171 -2.29 -15.02 4.28
CA GLY A 171 -1.89 -15.40 5.62
C GLY A 171 -0.86 -16.52 5.60
N GLU A 172 0.03 -16.53 6.59
CA GLU A 172 1.00 -17.60 6.76
C GLU A 172 0.95 -18.09 8.21
N PHE A 173 0.93 -19.40 8.40
CA PHE A 173 0.93 -20.03 9.71
C PHE A 173 1.71 -21.34 9.70
N GLN A 174 2.08 -21.80 10.88
CA GLN A 174 2.82 -23.02 11.06
C GLN A 174 1.93 -24.06 11.74
N LEU A 175 1.96 -25.30 11.24
CA LEU A 175 1.25 -26.41 11.87
C LEU A 175 1.82 -26.68 13.25
N ALA A 176 0.97 -27.09 14.21
CA ALA A 176 1.40 -27.45 15.55
C ALA A 176 2.44 -28.58 15.54
N ASN A 177 2.27 -29.54 14.62
CA ASN A 177 3.22 -30.62 14.37
C ASN A 177 3.58 -30.67 12.89
N GLN A 178 4.82 -31.07 12.59
CA GLN A 178 5.25 -31.35 11.23
C GLN A 178 4.47 -32.53 10.66
N ASN A 179 4.10 -32.43 9.39
CA ASN A 179 3.51 -33.56 8.68
C ASN A 179 4.63 -34.44 8.08
N TRP A 180 4.76 -35.64 8.62
CA TRP A 180 5.73 -36.66 8.18
C TRP A 180 5.09 -37.76 7.34
N THR A 181 3.79 -37.64 7.03
CA THR A 181 3.07 -38.63 6.24
C THR A 181 3.18 -38.34 4.75
N ASP A 182 2.82 -39.33 3.91
CA ASP A 182 2.75 -39.15 2.46
C ASP A 182 1.54 -38.27 2.02
N SER A 183 0.60 -38.07 2.95
CA SER A 183 -0.58 -37.20 2.73
C SER A 183 -0.22 -35.72 2.86
N TYR A 184 -0.94 -34.87 2.16
CA TYR A 184 -0.77 -33.42 2.21
C TYR A 184 -1.76 -32.76 3.17
N ALA A 185 -1.27 -31.92 4.06
CA ALA A 185 -2.10 -31.12 4.97
C ALA A 185 -2.65 -29.89 4.25
N LEU A 186 -3.90 -29.96 3.77
CA LEU A 186 -4.57 -28.89 3.03
C LEU A 186 -5.29 -27.95 4.00
N PRO A 187 -4.94 -26.64 4.03
CA PRO A 187 -5.71 -25.65 4.75
C PRO A 187 -7.05 -25.38 4.07
N VAL A 188 -8.12 -25.44 4.84
CA VAL A 188 -9.47 -25.01 4.45
C VAL A 188 -9.82 -23.77 5.28
N LEU A 189 -10.05 -22.65 4.62
CA LEU A 189 -10.39 -21.38 5.26
C LEU A 189 -11.91 -21.21 5.33
N SER A 190 -12.37 -20.66 6.45
CA SER A 190 -13.77 -20.26 6.62
C SER A 190 -13.88 -18.93 7.36
N GLN A 191 -14.99 -18.23 7.15
CA GLN A 191 -15.41 -17.08 7.91
C GLN A 191 -16.87 -17.25 8.28
N ASN A 192 -17.22 -17.09 9.56
CA ASN A 192 -18.60 -17.27 10.06
C ASN A 192 -19.24 -18.61 9.67
N GLY A 193 -18.42 -19.67 9.55
CA GLY A 193 -18.88 -21.01 9.16
C GLY A 193 -18.98 -21.26 7.65
N GLU A 194 -18.81 -20.26 6.83
CA GLU A 194 -18.78 -20.40 5.37
C GLU A 194 -17.35 -20.63 4.86
N VAL A 195 -17.16 -21.62 3.99
CA VAL A 195 -15.86 -21.93 3.39
C VAL A 195 -15.53 -20.87 2.33
N LEU A 196 -14.32 -20.33 2.40
CA LEU A 196 -13.82 -19.33 1.46
C LEU A 196 -13.03 -19.98 0.33
N GLU A 197 -13.17 -19.40 -0.86
CA GLU A 197 -12.29 -19.73 -1.98
C GLU A 197 -10.86 -19.32 -1.64
N SER A 198 -9.95 -20.28 -1.66
CA SER A 198 -8.55 -20.08 -1.28
C SER A 198 -7.60 -20.98 -2.05
N GLN A 199 -6.35 -20.54 -2.17
CA GLN A 199 -5.27 -21.37 -2.71
C GLN A 199 -4.08 -21.43 -1.75
N VAL A 200 -3.39 -22.56 -1.76
CA VAL A 200 -2.16 -22.75 -0.98
C VAL A 200 -0.97 -22.46 -1.87
N GLU A 201 -0.14 -21.54 -1.42
CA GLU A 201 1.09 -21.17 -2.11
C GLU A 201 2.31 -21.76 -1.40
N LYS A 202 3.45 -21.66 -2.04
CA LYS A 202 4.71 -22.00 -1.38
C LYS A 202 5.05 -20.87 -0.39
N GLU A 203 5.33 -21.26 0.84
CA GLU A 203 5.84 -20.35 1.87
C GLU A 203 7.24 -19.80 1.50
N SER A 204 7.67 -18.76 2.17
CA SER A 204 8.95 -18.08 1.90
C SER A 204 10.18 -18.86 2.36
N CYS A 205 10.01 -19.86 3.23
CA CYS A 205 11.14 -20.66 3.71
C CYS A 205 11.50 -21.78 2.72
N ASN A 206 12.78 -22.16 2.67
CA ASN A 206 13.29 -23.21 1.79
C ASN A 206 13.19 -24.63 2.37
N MET A 207 12.38 -24.84 3.39
CA MET A 207 12.19 -26.17 3.99
C MET A 207 11.28 -27.02 3.11
N ASN A 208 11.71 -28.25 2.84
CA ASN A 208 10.93 -29.21 2.05
C ASN A 208 9.85 -29.93 2.85
N LEU A 209 9.65 -29.54 4.11
CA LEU A 209 8.69 -30.17 5.01
C LEU A 209 7.30 -29.55 4.87
N ASP A 210 6.27 -30.37 4.97
CA ASP A 210 4.88 -29.94 5.02
C ASP A 210 4.53 -29.44 6.44
N TRP A 211 5.01 -28.27 6.80
CA TRP A 211 4.90 -27.70 8.12
C TRP A 211 4.32 -26.29 8.13
N ARG A 212 4.85 -25.37 7.29
CA ARG A 212 4.37 -24.01 7.16
C ARG A 212 3.44 -23.88 5.97
N LYS A 213 2.36 -23.16 6.14
CA LYS A 213 1.32 -22.95 5.13
C LYS A 213 1.18 -21.47 4.82
N ARG A 214 1.15 -21.15 3.55
CA ARG A 214 0.81 -19.84 3.03
C ARG A 214 -0.47 -19.99 2.25
N VAL A 215 -1.48 -19.21 2.63
CA VAL A 215 -2.80 -19.24 2.01
C VAL A 215 -3.15 -17.88 1.45
N THR A 216 -3.67 -17.86 0.23
CA THR A 216 -4.17 -16.68 -0.44
C THR A 216 -5.67 -16.87 -0.66
N PHE A 217 -6.49 -15.90 -0.29
CA PHE A 217 -7.93 -15.98 -0.31
C PHE A 217 -8.59 -14.65 -0.60
N HIS A 218 -9.77 -14.71 -1.18
CA HIS A 218 -10.63 -13.54 -1.40
C HIS A 218 -11.56 -13.34 -0.21
N ALA A 219 -11.67 -12.11 0.28
CA ALA A 219 -12.58 -11.77 1.37
C ALA A 219 -12.99 -10.31 1.35
N VAL A 220 -14.02 -10.00 2.16
CA VAL A 220 -14.45 -8.65 2.47
C VAL A 220 -14.15 -8.37 3.94
N LEU A 221 -13.25 -7.43 4.21
CA LEU A 221 -12.92 -7.00 5.57
C LEU A 221 -13.92 -5.96 6.04
N GLN A 222 -14.51 -6.19 7.20
CA GLN A 222 -15.39 -5.22 7.85
C GLN A 222 -14.62 -4.00 8.34
N PRO A 223 -15.23 -2.80 8.35
CA PRO A 223 -14.55 -1.54 8.64
C PRO A 223 -14.13 -1.41 10.12
N ALA A 224 -12.99 -0.77 10.33
CA ALA A 224 -12.46 -0.34 11.65
C ALA A 224 -12.45 -1.45 12.73
N CYS A 225 -12.21 -2.71 12.32
CA CYS A 225 -12.19 -3.83 13.24
C CYS A 225 -11.21 -4.93 12.85
N MET A 226 -11.00 -5.85 13.79
CA MET A 226 -10.30 -7.10 13.53
C MET A 226 -11.24 -8.05 12.79
N ASN A 227 -10.76 -8.61 11.68
CA ASN A 227 -11.47 -9.60 10.87
C ASN A 227 -10.81 -10.95 11.09
N ARG A 228 -11.59 -11.93 11.53
CA ARG A 228 -11.12 -13.27 11.89
C ARG A 228 -11.50 -14.26 10.80
N PHE A 229 -10.53 -15.06 10.38
CA PHE A 229 -10.67 -16.20 9.49
C PHE A 229 -10.15 -17.45 10.20
N SER A 230 -10.83 -18.56 10.03
CA SER A 230 -10.45 -19.84 10.64
C SER A 230 -9.87 -20.76 9.59
N ALA A 231 -8.61 -21.16 9.74
CA ALA A 231 -8.03 -22.19 8.93
C ALA A 231 -8.02 -23.52 9.72
N ARG A 232 -8.50 -24.59 9.09
CA ARG A 232 -8.45 -25.97 9.60
C ARG A 232 -7.78 -26.87 8.59
N ILE A 233 -7.08 -27.89 9.05
CA ILE A 233 -6.35 -28.80 8.19
C ILE A 233 -7.22 -29.99 7.82
N GLN A 234 -7.32 -30.24 6.52
CA GLN A 234 -7.86 -31.46 5.94
C GLN A 234 -6.69 -32.27 5.34
N MET A 235 -6.54 -33.51 5.77
CA MET A 235 -5.55 -34.41 5.17
C MET A 235 -6.08 -34.92 3.83
N VAL A 236 -5.29 -34.78 2.77
CA VAL A 236 -5.61 -35.25 1.42
C VAL A 236 -4.45 -36.09 0.87
N ASP A 237 -4.75 -37.06 0.00
CA ASP A 237 -3.73 -37.99 -0.50
C ASP A 237 -2.60 -37.32 -1.26
N LYS A 238 -2.94 -36.24 -1.99
CA LYS A 238 -1.95 -35.48 -2.78
C LYS A 238 -2.19 -33.98 -2.67
N LYS A 239 -1.08 -33.25 -2.77
CA LYS A 239 -1.17 -31.79 -2.91
C LYS A 239 -2.02 -31.42 -4.13
N PRO A 240 -3.01 -30.51 -4.01
CA PRO A 240 -3.79 -30.04 -5.15
C PRO A 240 -2.87 -29.55 -6.27
N GLU A 241 -3.14 -30.01 -7.49
CA GLU A 241 -2.37 -29.54 -8.64
C GLU A 241 -2.63 -28.05 -8.86
N ARG A 242 -1.57 -27.30 -9.12
CA ARG A 242 -1.73 -25.93 -9.60
C ARG A 242 -2.41 -25.97 -10.95
N ALA A 243 -3.23 -24.93 -11.25
CA ALA A 243 -3.82 -24.77 -12.57
C ALA A 243 -2.76 -25.02 -13.64
N GLN A 244 -2.97 -26.11 -14.44
CA GLN A 244 -1.94 -26.55 -15.40
C GLN A 244 -1.80 -25.50 -16.50
N VAL A 245 -0.57 -25.20 -16.77
CA VAL A 245 -0.16 -24.44 -17.93
C VAL A 245 -0.20 -25.38 -19.13
N SER A 246 -1.18 -25.25 -20.00
CA SER A 246 -1.30 -26.03 -21.22
C SER A 246 -0.11 -25.80 -22.14
N GLY A 247 0.37 -26.88 -22.78
CA GLY A 247 1.54 -26.92 -23.64
C GLY A 247 1.53 -25.94 -24.80
N ASP A 248 2.63 -25.80 -25.44
CA ASP A 248 3.19 -24.87 -26.39
C ASP A 248 4.04 -23.80 -25.71
N ASP A 249 4.88 -23.12 -26.44
CA ASP A 249 5.84 -22.10 -25.97
C ASP A 249 5.24 -20.93 -25.14
N SER A 250 4.06 -21.11 -24.56
CA SER A 250 3.37 -20.07 -23.79
C SER A 250 2.65 -20.62 -22.56
N PHE A 251 2.63 -19.81 -21.50
CA PHE A 251 1.76 -19.99 -20.34
C PHE A 251 0.42 -19.33 -20.63
N VAL A 252 -0.68 -20.06 -20.50
CA VAL A 252 -2.03 -19.50 -20.62
C VAL A 252 -2.74 -19.67 -19.30
N PHE A 253 -3.15 -18.56 -18.71
CA PHE A 253 -4.08 -18.53 -17.60
C PHE A 253 -5.40 -17.96 -18.11
N ALA A 254 -6.50 -18.61 -17.81
CA ALA A 254 -7.82 -18.13 -18.19
C ALA A 254 -8.87 -18.50 -17.14
N ASN A 255 -9.73 -17.54 -16.84
CA ASN A 255 -10.97 -17.75 -16.12
C ASN A 255 -12.12 -17.06 -16.88
N ASP A 256 -13.29 -16.95 -16.27
CA ASP A 256 -14.47 -16.29 -16.86
C ASP A 256 -14.28 -14.79 -17.14
N ARG A 257 -13.31 -14.15 -16.49
CA ARG A 257 -13.05 -12.69 -16.56
C ARG A 257 -11.78 -12.32 -17.29
N ILE A 258 -10.71 -13.12 -17.15
CA ILE A 258 -9.37 -12.76 -17.62
C ILE A 258 -8.75 -13.94 -18.36
N ARG A 259 -8.10 -13.65 -19.49
CA ARG A 259 -7.22 -14.58 -20.20
C ARG A 259 -5.85 -13.92 -20.37
N VAL A 260 -4.82 -14.55 -19.77
CA VAL A 260 -3.44 -14.11 -19.84
C VAL A 260 -2.61 -15.14 -20.60
N LYS A 261 -1.86 -14.70 -21.59
CA LYS A 261 -0.93 -15.55 -22.33
C LYS A 261 0.48 -14.97 -22.18
N ILE A 262 1.41 -15.74 -21.60
CA ILE A 262 2.80 -15.35 -21.39
C ILE A 262 3.67 -16.26 -22.26
N ASN A 263 4.53 -15.70 -23.11
CA ASN A 263 5.47 -16.46 -23.92
C ASN A 263 6.64 -16.97 -23.06
N ARG A 264 7.07 -18.22 -23.28
CA ARG A 264 8.18 -18.87 -22.56
C ARG A 264 9.57 -18.56 -23.12
N ARG A 265 9.68 -18.01 -24.34
CA ARG A 265 11.00 -17.76 -24.95
C ARG A 265 11.69 -16.60 -24.26
N PRO A 266 12.84 -16.79 -23.58
CA PRO A 266 13.57 -15.71 -22.97
C PRO A 266 14.09 -14.72 -24.03
N GLY A 267 13.95 -13.43 -23.78
CA GLY A 267 14.56 -12.36 -24.57
C GLY A 267 13.69 -11.74 -25.66
N ILE A 268 12.47 -12.19 -25.87
CA ILE A 268 11.52 -11.53 -26.80
C ILE A 268 10.33 -11.01 -26.01
N TRP A 269 10.22 -9.70 -25.87
CA TRP A 269 9.00 -9.05 -25.44
C TRP A 269 7.97 -9.16 -26.56
N ILE A 270 7.03 -10.09 -26.41
CA ILE A 270 5.83 -10.08 -27.23
C ILE A 270 4.76 -9.37 -26.41
N PRO A 271 4.05 -8.40 -27.01
CA PRO A 271 2.97 -7.72 -26.32
C PRO A 271 2.01 -8.75 -25.70
N THR A 272 1.83 -8.67 -24.39
CA THR A 272 0.86 -9.51 -23.69
C THR A 272 -0.52 -8.95 -24.03
N VAL A 273 -1.30 -9.68 -24.80
CA VAL A 273 -2.67 -9.27 -25.10
C VAL A 273 -3.54 -9.60 -23.89
N TRP A 274 -3.95 -8.59 -23.17
CA TRP A 274 -4.97 -8.70 -22.12
C TRP A 274 -6.34 -8.61 -22.77
N THR A 275 -7.09 -9.69 -22.75
CA THR A 275 -8.51 -9.63 -23.11
C THR A 275 -9.30 -9.63 -21.80
N VAL A 276 -9.66 -8.44 -21.33
CA VAL A 276 -10.60 -8.31 -20.22
C VAL A 276 -12.01 -8.33 -20.81
N ARG A 277 -12.79 -9.35 -20.53
CA ARG A 277 -14.23 -9.31 -20.79
C ARG A 277 -14.90 -8.62 -19.61
N SER A 278 -15.45 -7.44 -19.84
CA SER A 278 -16.29 -6.79 -18.83
C SER A 278 -17.59 -7.58 -18.65
N ILE A 279 -18.16 -7.52 -17.47
CA ILE A 279 -19.46 -8.09 -17.12
C ILE A 279 -20.59 -7.58 -18.05
N SER A 280 -20.35 -6.48 -18.78
CA SER A 280 -21.26 -5.87 -19.76
C SER A 280 -21.04 -6.34 -21.21
N GLY A 281 -20.19 -7.33 -21.46
CA GLY A 281 -20.00 -7.93 -22.79
C GLY A 281 -19.16 -7.11 -23.78
N LYS A 282 -18.57 -5.99 -23.37
CA LYS A 282 -17.64 -5.20 -24.22
C LYS A 282 -16.19 -5.57 -23.92
N ALA A 283 -15.44 -5.95 -24.95
CA ALA A 283 -14.00 -6.17 -24.86
C ALA A 283 -13.27 -4.83 -24.70
N LEU A 284 -12.49 -4.69 -23.63
CA LEU A 284 -11.54 -3.60 -23.48
C LEU A 284 -10.17 -4.14 -23.93
N SER A 285 -9.66 -3.67 -25.06
CA SER A 285 -8.28 -3.90 -25.50
C SER A 285 -7.44 -2.71 -25.10
N GLY A 286 -6.45 -2.94 -24.23
CA GLY A 286 -5.47 -1.94 -23.84
C GLY A 286 -4.05 -2.44 -24.11
N TRP A 287 -3.18 -1.56 -24.57
CA TRP A 287 -1.74 -1.77 -24.65
C TRP A 287 -1.09 -1.23 -23.38
N LEU A 288 -0.24 -2.00 -22.74
CA LEU A 288 0.74 -1.53 -21.76
C LEU A 288 2.12 -1.60 -22.41
#